data_1a7757e22c55a9b5d93a1046eeb47380
#
_entry.id   1a7757e22c55a9b5d93a1046eeb47380
#
_cell.length_a   1.000
_cell.length_b   1.000
_cell.length_c   1.000
_cell.angle_alpha   90.00
_cell.angle_beta   90.00
_cell.angle_gamma   90.00
#
_symmetry.space_group_name_H-M   'P 1'
#
loop_
_entity.id
_entity.type
_entity.pdbx_description
1 polymer ?
#
loop_
_entity_poly.entity_id
_entity_poly.type
_entity_poly.pdbx_seq_one_letter_code
_entity_poly.pdbx_strand_id
1 'polypeptide(L)'
;GPGLSTIGSEVLNSMKKPFLKRMGDFLEGKGFYIVLFLCVAAIGISGYYLFSSLTPDEPDAPVAGTAQITVTPSPRPTPVDAGLMNRPAATPAPEHTVPASPAVPAATPSAMPSATPQPTPQAAPTVFTWPVQGDILTDYSLEVLSYNPTMDDWRTHDGLDIASAAGTEVKAAAAGTVTAVLQDAMMGTTVVVEHGGGLTSTYSNLASVPTVAVGDTVGAGSVLGSVGGTAIAESALASHLHFSMSLDGSTVDPLEYLPN
;
A
#
# COMPACT_ATOMS: atom_id res chain seq x y z
N GLY A 1 5.84 -44.34 -72.54
CA GLY A 1 5.83 -42.89 -72.68
C GLY A 1 5.69 -42.23 -71.32
N PRO A 2 6.59 -41.28 -71.01
CA PRO A 2 6.48 -40.53 -69.74
C PRO A 2 5.73 -39.21 -70.02
N GLY A 3 4.90 -38.78 -69.10
CA GLY A 3 4.56 -37.36 -69.05
C GLY A 3 3.11 -36.94 -68.97
N LEU A 4 2.41 -37.31 -67.89
CA LEU A 4 1.11 -36.68 -67.60
C LEU A 4 0.85 -36.35 -66.12
N SER A 5 1.84 -36.42 -65.23
CA SER A 5 1.61 -36.16 -63.79
C SER A 5 2.26 -34.92 -63.24
N THR A 6 3.01 -34.14 -64.09
CA THR A 6 3.80 -32.99 -63.58
C THR A 6 3.15 -31.63 -63.85
N ILE A 7 2.09 -31.57 -64.71
CA ILE A 7 1.45 -30.30 -65.09
C ILE A 7 0.41 -29.81 -64.08
N GLY A 8 -0.14 -30.71 -63.24
CA GLY A 8 -1.18 -30.37 -62.27
C GLY A 8 -0.68 -29.65 -61.02
N SER A 9 0.55 -29.86 -60.62
CA SER A 9 1.12 -29.24 -59.36
C SER A 9 1.63 -27.83 -59.57
N GLU A 10 2.12 -27.49 -60.75
CA GLU A 10 2.63 -26.13 -61.03
C GLU A 10 1.52 -25.09 -61.24
N VAL A 11 0.39 -25.50 -61.81
CA VAL A 11 -0.76 -24.60 -62.06
C VAL A 11 -1.45 -24.22 -60.73
N LEU A 12 -1.51 -25.15 -59.74
CA LEU A 12 -2.09 -24.86 -58.45
C LEU A 12 -1.20 -23.95 -57.58
N ASN A 13 0.10 -23.99 -57.78
CA ASN A 13 1.05 -23.17 -57.00
C ASN A 13 1.16 -21.75 -57.55
N SER A 14 0.84 -21.54 -58.84
CA SER A 14 0.87 -20.22 -59.47
C SER A 14 -0.35 -19.34 -59.11
N MET A 15 -1.49 -19.91 -58.72
CA MET A 15 -2.68 -19.14 -58.34
C MET A 15 -2.69 -18.61 -56.90
N LYS A 16 -1.83 -19.15 -56.00
CA LYS A 16 -1.80 -18.73 -54.58
C LYS A 16 -0.88 -17.54 -54.32
N LYS A 17 0.11 -17.25 -55.19
CA LYS A 17 1.08 -16.18 -54.98
C LYS A 17 0.54 -14.74 -55.04
N PRO A 18 -0.41 -14.37 -55.94
CA PRO A 18 -0.85 -12.99 -56.03
C PRO A 18 -1.76 -12.56 -54.86
N PHE A 19 -2.47 -13.51 -54.18
CA PHE A 19 -3.37 -13.19 -53.10
C PHE A 19 -2.59 -12.87 -51.81
N LEU A 20 -1.58 -13.66 -51.44
CA LEU A 20 -0.73 -13.40 -50.25
C LEU A 20 0.09 -12.12 -50.43
N LYS A 21 0.57 -11.79 -51.61
CA LYS A 21 1.33 -10.57 -51.88
C LYS A 21 0.42 -9.32 -51.76
N ARG A 22 -0.80 -9.37 -52.26
CA ARG A 22 -1.80 -8.29 -52.13
C ARG A 22 -2.24 -8.11 -50.68
N MET A 23 -2.28 -9.18 -49.87
CA MET A 23 -2.61 -9.10 -48.46
C MET A 23 -1.43 -8.51 -47.65
N GLY A 24 -0.18 -8.80 -48.05
CA GLY A 24 1.01 -8.18 -47.47
C GLY A 24 1.07 -6.67 -47.73
N ASP A 25 0.89 -6.25 -48.96
CA ASP A 25 0.91 -4.83 -49.35
C ASP A 25 -0.25 -4.01 -48.73
N PHE A 26 -1.38 -4.65 -48.44
CA PHE A 26 -2.50 -4.02 -47.73
C PHE A 26 -2.23 -3.85 -46.22
N LEU A 27 -1.50 -4.78 -45.60
CA LEU A 27 -1.09 -4.70 -44.20
C LEU A 27 0.04 -3.69 -43.95
N GLU A 28 0.95 -3.51 -44.92
CA GLU A 28 2.14 -2.66 -44.73
C GLU A 28 1.81 -1.16 -44.59
N GLY A 29 0.67 -0.68 -45.18
CA GLY A 29 0.22 0.70 -45.01
C GLY A 29 -0.87 0.95 -43.98
N LYS A 30 -1.67 -0.07 -43.64
CA LYS A 30 -2.85 0.06 -42.75
C LYS A 30 -2.88 -0.90 -41.58
N GLY A 31 -1.85 -1.73 -41.46
CA GLY A 31 -1.79 -2.74 -40.39
C GLY A 31 -1.88 -2.13 -38.97
N PHE A 32 -1.28 -0.96 -38.77
CA PHE A 32 -1.40 -0.21 -37.54
C PHE A 32 -2.86 0.12 -37.17
N TYR A 33 -3.63 0.61 -38.13
CA TYR A 33 -5.05 0.96 -37.90
C TYR A 33 -5.93 -0.25 -37.67
N ILE A 34 -5.62 -1.40 -38.29
CA ILE A 34 -6.34 -2.66 -38.06
C ILE A 34 -6.09 -3.17 -36.66
N VAL A 35 -4.82 -3.17 -36.22
CA VAL A 35 -4.46 -3.57 -34.86
C VAL A 35 -5.08 -2.61 -33.82
N LEU A 36 -5.00 -1.30 -34.06
CA LEU A 36 -5.62 -0.30 -33.20
C LEU A 36 -7.14 -0.52 -33.10
N PHE A 37 -7.83 -0.76 -34.22
CA PHE A 37 -9.28 -1.02 -34.23
C PHE A 37 -9.64 -2.28 -33.46
N LEU A 38 -8.87 -3.37 -33.62
CA LEU A 38 -9.06 -4.61 -32.86
C LEU A 38 -8.84 -4.42 -31.36
N CYS A 39 -7.83 -3.63 -30.97
CA CYS A 39 -7.59 -3.29 -29.57
C CYS A 39 -8.76 -2.49 -28.97
N VAL A 40 -9.24 -1.47 -29.67
CA VAL A 40 -10.39 -0.66 -29.21
C VAL A 40 -11.66 -1.50 -29.14
N ALA A 41 -11.90 -2.39 -30.11
CA ALA A 41 -13.03 -3.31 -30.09
C ALA A 41 -12.95 -4.29 -28.90
N ALA A 42 -11.77 -4.85 -28.63
CA ALA A 42 -11.54 -5.74 -27.48
C ALA A 42 -11.78 -5.04 -26.13
N ILE A 43 -11.29 -3.79 -26.00
CA ILE A 43 -11.53 -2.96 -24.81
C ILE A 43 -13.03 -2.66 -24.65
N GLY A 44 -13.71 -2.29 -25.73
CA GLY A 44 -15.15 -2.02 -25.73
C GLY A 44 -15.98 -3.23 -25.32
N ILE A 45 -15.68 -4.41 -25.86
CA ILE A 45 -16.34 -5.68 -25.52
C ILE A 45 -16.07 -6.04 -24.06
N SER A 46 -14.83 -5.94 -23.62
CA SER A 46 -14.43 -6.23 -22.24
C SER A 46 -15.12 -5.28 -21.25
N GLY A 47 -15.16 -3.99 -21.57
CA GLY A 47 -15.87 -2.98 -20.76
C GLY A 47 -17.38 -3.22 -20.69
N TYR A 48 -18.00 -3.66 -21.81
CA TYR A 48 -19.42 -4.00 -21.83
C TYR A 48 -19.73 -5.21 -20.92
N TYR A 49 -18.92 -6.26 -20.98
CA TYR A 49 -19.09 -7.42 -20.10
C TYR A 49 -18.88 -7.08 -18.62
N LEU A 50 -17.89 -6.24 -18.32
CA LEU A 50 -17.67 -5.77 -16.96
C LEU A 50 -18.85 -4.93 -16.45
N PHE A 51 -19.35 -4.02 -17.27
CA PHE A 51 -20.51 -3.18 -16.92
C PHE A 51 -21.80 -4.00 -16.75
N SER A 52 -22.06 -4.97 -17.62
CA SER A 52 -23.24 -5.84 -17.52
C SER A 52 -23.17 -6.80 -16.32
N SER A 53 -21.95 -7.12 -15.84
CA SER A 53 -21.78 -7.92 -14.61
C SER A 53 -21.96 -7.10 -13.33
N LEU A 54 -21.92 -5.76 -13.42
CA LEU A 54 -22.11 -4.84 -12.30
C LEU A 54 -23.56 -4.35 -12.15
N THR A 55 -24.42 -4.58 -13.16
CA THR A 55 -25.86 -4.33 -13.03
C THR A 55 -26.50 -5.58 -12.46
N PRO A 56 -27.07 -5.52 -11.24
CA PRO A 56 -27.84 -6.65 -10.71
C PRO A 56 -29.08 -6.81 -11.58
N ASP A 57 -29.16 -7.90 -12.31
CA ASP A 57 -30.39 -8.37 -12.91
C ASP A 57 -31.28 -8.85 -11.74
N GLU A 58 -32.35 -8.14 -11.50
CA GLU A 58 -33.33 -8.53 -10.48
C GLU A 58 -34.16 -9.69 -11.04
N PRO A 59 -33.99 -10.92 -10.60
CA PRO A 59 -34.92 -11.96 -10.96
C PRO A 59 -36.11 -11.91 -10.02
N ASP A 60 -37.27 -11.59 -10.58
CA ASP A 60 -38.56 -11.95 -9.99
C ASP A 60 -38.55 -13.45 -9.62
N ALA A 61 -38.38 -13.75 -8.36
CA ALA A 61 -38.54 -15.09 -7.81
C ALA A 61 -39.46 -15.04 -6.57
N PRO A 62 -40.44 -15.93 -6.48
CA PRO A 62 -41.51 -15.85 -5.49
C PRO A 62 -40.98 -16.12 -4.08
N VAL A 63 -41.42 -15.28 -3.17
CA VAL A 63 -41.19 -15.39 -1.74
C VAL A 63 -41.76 -16.71 -1.19
N ALA A 64 -40.87 -17.57 -0.74
CA ALA A 64 -41.25 -18.67 0.16
C ALA A 64 -40.16 -18.89 1.21
N GLY A 65 -40.48 -18.61 2.46
CA GLY A 65 -39.70 -19.08 3.60
C GLY A 65 -39.06 -18.00 4.46
N THR A 66 -39.89 -17.31 5.25
CA THR A 66 -39.45 -16.53 6.41
C THR A 66 -38.80 -17.47 7.45
N ALA A 67 -37.49 -17.57 7.48
CA ALA A 67 -36.81 -18.13 8.64
C ALA A 67 -36.73 -17.04 9.71
N GLN A 68 -37.63 -17.11 10.68
CA GLN A 68 -37.54 -16.33 11.90
C GLN A 68 -36.32 -16.77 12.70
N ILE A 69 -35.32 -15.90 12.77
CA ILE A 69 -34.23 -16.06 13.75
C ILE A 69 -34.81 -15.63 15.09
N THR A 70 -35.18 -16.61 15.93
CA THR A 70 -35.51 -16.38 17.31
C THR A 70 -34.26 -16.04 18.08
N VAL A 71 -34.00 -14.75 18.32
CA VAL A 71 -33.00 -14.31 19.28
C VAL A 71 -33.54 -14.56 20.68
N THR A 72 -32.98 -15.55 21.35
CA THR A 72 -33.19 -15.78 22.77
C THR A 72 -32.58 -14.61 23.55
N PRO A 73 -33.36 -13.79 24.29
CA PRO A 73 -32.77 -12.73 25.11
C PRO A 73 -32.00 -13.35 26.27
N SER A 74 -30.71 -12.97 26.40
CA SER A 74 -29.87 -13.26 27.55
C SER A 74 -30.51 -12.70 28.82
N PRO A 75 -30.53 -13.40 29.96
CA PRO A 75 -31.19 -12.96 31.17
C PRO A 75 -30.49 -11.70 31.71
N ARG A 76 -31.32 -10.65 31.88
CA ARG A 76 -30.99 -9.42 32.57
C ARG A 76 -30.67 -9.75 34.03
N PRO A 77 -29.57 -9.26 34.64
CA PRO A 77 -29.36 -9.43 36.06
C PRO A 77 -30.45 -8.69 36.88
N THR A 78 -31.05 -9.41 37.77
CA THR A 78 -32.03 -8.92 38.74
C THR A 78 -31.35 -7.92 39.67
N PRO A 79 -31.96 -6.76 39.98
CA PRO A 79 -31.46 -5.89 41.02
C PRO A 79 -31.68 -6.55 42.38
N VAL A 80 -30.64 -6.75 43.13
CA VAL A 80 -30.70 -7.11 44.55
C VAL A 80 -31.20 -5.89 45.34
N ASP A 81 -32.35 -6.09 45.98
CA ASP A 81 -32.92 -5.20 46.97
C ASP A 81 -31.99 -5.17 48.21
N ALA A 82 -31.28 -4.06 48.40
CA ALA A 82 -30.58 -3.78 49.64
C ALA A 82 -31.35 -2.70 50.39
N GLY A 83 -31.99 -3.17 51.47
CA GLY A 83 -32.89 -2.45 52.31
C GLY A 83 -32.38 -1.12 52.85
N LEU A 84 -33.37 -0.34 53.10
CA LEU A 84 -33.45 0.82 53.98
C LEU A 84 -32.31 0.92 55.04
N MET A 85 -31.58 2.03 54.99
CA MET A 85 -31.24 2.74 56.23
C MET A 85 -30.75 4.17 55.96
N ASN A 86 -31.50 5.11 56.56
CA ASN A 86 -31.14 6.46 57.01
C ASN A 86 -30.60 7.50 56.03
N ARG A 87 -31.53 8.35 55.65
CA ARG A 87 -31.29 9.69 55.13
C ARG A 87 -31.22 10.70 56.31
N PRO A 88 -30.13 11.41 56.57
CA PRO A 88 -30.16 12.67 57.29
C PRO A 88 -30.52 13.83 56.35
N ALA A 89 -31.24 14.78 56.94
CA ALA A 89 -31.89 15.93 56.31
C ALA A 89 -30.96 16.86 55.54
N ALA A 90 -31.51 17.45 54.49
CA ALA A 90 -30.91 18.50 53.68
C ALA A 90 -30.63 19.76 54.51
N THR A 91 -29.39 20.25 54.47
CA THR A 91 -29.02 21.61 54.90
C THR A 91 -29.14 22.54 53.66
N PRO A 92 -29.78 23.72 53.77
CA PRO A 92 -29.91 24.62 52.64
C PRO A 92 -28.58 25.25 52.22
N ALA A 93 -28.34 25.32 50.92
CA ALA A 93 -27.17 25.95 50.32
C ALA A 93 -27.22 27.49 50.56
N PRO A 94 -26.05 28.13 50.79
CA PRO A 94 -25.98 29.58 50.85
C PRO A 94 -26.10 30.20 49.45
N GLU A 95 -26.91 31.24 49.38
CA GLU A 95 -27.14 32.13 48.28
C GLU A 95 -25.82 32.81 47.88
N HIS A 96 -25.26 32.54 46.71
CA HIS A 96 -24.13 33.25 46.16
C HIS A 96 -24.56 34.57 45.53
N THR A 97 -24.26 35.65 46.19
CA THR A 97 -24.32 37.04 45.73
C THR A 97 -23.33 37.20 44.54
N VAL A 98 -23.88 37.70 43.45
CA VAL A 98 -23.09 38.02 42.23
C VAL A 98 -22.30 39.31 42.48
N PRO A 99 -20.97 39.35 42.43
CA PRO A 99 -20.23 40.60 42.41
C PRO A 99 -20.21 41.16 41.00
N ALA A 100 -20.36 42.48 40.91
CA ALA A 100 -20.33 43.30 39.71
C ALA A 100 -19.06 43.08 38.85
N SER A 101 -19.30 43.04 37.52
CA SER A 101 -18.29 43.01 36.46
C SER A 101 -17.28 44.17 36.60
N PRO A 102 -15.97 43.89 36.59
CA PRO A 102 -14.97 44.93 36.37
C PRO A 102 -14.77 45.17 34.88
N ALA A 103 -14.53 46.42 34.55
CA ALA A 103 -14.32 46.95 33.22
C ALA A 103 -13.27 46.18 32.38
N VAL A 104 -13.58 46.09 31.09
CA VAL A 104 -12.72 45.55 30.03
C VAL A 104 -11.40 46.36 29.97
N PRO A 105 -10.20 45.72 30.13
CA PRO A 105 -8.95 46.35 29.77
C PRO A 105 -8.81 46.32 28.25
N ALA A 106 -8.31 47.45 27.69
CA ALA A 106 -8.01 47.66 26.29
C ALA A 106 -7.19 46.51 25.68
N ALA A 107 -7.56 46.14 24.45
CA ALA A 107 -6.87 45.13 23.65
C ALA A 107 -5.39 45.49 23.48
N THR A 108 -4.51 44.64 24.00
CA THR A 108 -3.10 44.59 23.67
C THR A 108 -2.96 44.17 22.20
N PRO A 109 -2.12 44.82 21.37
CA PRO A 109 -1.95 44.38 19.97
C PRO A 109 -1.43 42.94 19.94
N SER A 110 -2.23 42.10 19.25
CA SER A 110 -1.89 40.68 18.98
C SER A 110 -0.52 40.64 18.29
N ALA A 111 0.45 39.99 18.92
CA ALA A 111 1.72 39.71 18.30
C ALA A 111 1.46 38.91 17.01
N MET A 112 2.03 39.39 15.90
CA MET A 112 2.08 38.66 14.63
C MET A 112 2.57 37.22 14.90
N PRO A 113 1.93 36.19 14.29
CA PRO A 113 2.46 34.84 14.40
C PRO A 113 3.90 34.83 13.88
N SER A 114 4.82 34.45 14.77
CA SER A 114 6.22 34.22 14.43
C SER A 114 6.25 33.23 13.26
N ALA A 115 6.93 33.60 12.16
CA ALA A 115 7.08 32.71 11.02
C ALA A 115 7.59 31.35 11.50
N THR A 116 6.86 30.30 11.17
CA THR A 116 7.30 28.92 11.38
C THR A 116 8.68 28.78 10.74
N PRO A 117 9.72 28.31 11.46
CA PRO A 117 11.04 28.16 10.89
C PRO A 117 10.94 27.23 9.66
N GLN A 118 11.34 27.74 8.52
CA GLN A 118 11.47 26.96 7.30
C GLN A 118 12.50 25.87 7.58
N PRO A 119 12.22 24.57 7.28
CA PRO A 119 13.18 23.51 7.54
C PRO A 119 14.48 23.81 6.80
N THR A 120 15.55 23.90 7.55
CA THR A 120 16.91 23.99 7.01
C THR A 120 17.19 22.68 6.26
N PRO A 121 17.72 22.69 5.03
CA PRO A 121 18.10 21.48 4.33
C PRO A 121 19.03 20.64 5.23
N GLN A 122 18.57 19.46 5.64
CA GLN A 122 19.37 18.55 6.42
C GLN A 122 20.41 17.91 5.51
N ALA A 123 21.68 17.89 5.91
CA ALA A 123 22.73 17.20 5.17
C ALA A 123 22.49 15.68 5.22
N ALA A 124 22.91 14.97 4.16
CA ALA A 124 22.83 13.53 4.12
C ALA A 124 23.57 12.89 5.31
N PRO A 125 23.06 11.79 5.90
CA PRO A 125 23.70 11.10 7.02
C PRO A 125 25.01 10.44 6.57
N THR A 126 25.93 10.30 7.51
CA THR A 126 27.23 9.62 7.29
C THR A 126 27.34 8.30 8.06
N VAL A 127 26.36 8.00 8.90
CA VAL A 127 26.34 6.80 9.74
C VAL A 127 25.09 5.99 9.44
N PHE A 128 25.29 4.76 9.01
CA PHE A 128 24.24 3.79 8.73
C PHE A 128 24.39 2.55 9.60
N THR A 129 23.28 1.89 9.88
CA THR A 129 23.21 0.61 10.60
C THR A 129 22.17 -0.28 9.95
N TRP A 130 22.31 -1.60 10.12
CA TRP A 130 21.31 -2.55 9.66
C TRP A 130 19.98 -2.33 10.41
N PRO A 131 18.85 -2.29 9.67
CA PRO A 131 17.54 -2.11 10.31
C PRO A 131 17.10 -3.32 11.13
N VAL A 132 17.49 -4.52 10.71
CA VAL A 132 17.38 -5.78 11.45
C VAL A 132 18.61 -6.63 11.18
N GLN A 133 18.84 -7.66 11.99
CA GLN A 133 19.86 -8.67 11.75
C GLN A 133 19.22 -9.91 11.13
N GLY A 134 19.79 -10.41 10.04
CA GLY A 134 19.32 -11.61 9.36
C GLY A 134 19.98 -11.82 8.01
N ASP A 135 19.70 -12.96 7.38
CA ASP A 135 20.14 -13.27 6.02
C ASP A 135 19.26 -12.54 5.00
N ILE A 136 19.82 -12.17 3.86
CA ILE A 136 19.06 -11.59 2.76
C ILE A 136 18.32 -12.72 2.03
N LEU A 137 17.00 -12.63 1.98
CA LEU A 137 16.13 -13.57 1.23
C LEU A 137 16.01 -13.18 -0.24
N THR A 138 15.89 -11.88 -0.49
CA THR A 138 15.78 -11.31 -1.85
C THR A 138 16.65 -10.06 -1.92
N ASP A 139 17.56 -10.03 -2.89
CA ASP A 139 18.41 -8.88 -3.14
C ASP A 139 17.66 -7.78 -3.91
N TYR A 140 18.16 -6.54 -3.76
CA TYR A 140 17.79 -5.45 -4.65
C TYR A 140 18.19 -5.77 -6.10
N SER A 141 17.25 -5.64 -7.04
CA SER A 141 17.52 -5.82 -8.47
C SER A 141 16.46 -5.15 -9.34
N LEU A 142 16.83 -4.11 -10.05
CA LEU A 142 15.97 -3.46 -11.05
C LEU A 142 16.23 -3.95 -12.48
N GLU A 143 17.36 -4.63 -12.72
CA GLU A 143 17.77 -5.09 -14.05
C GLU A 143 17.51 -6.58 -14.28
N VAL A 144 17.56 -7.38 -13.21
CA VAL A 144 17.35 -8.82 -13.26
C VAL A 144 16.05 -9.15 -12.54
N LEU A 145 15.18 -9.92 -13.19
CA LEU A 145 13.93 -10.36 -12.61
C LEU A 145 14.16 -11.50 -11.62
N SER A 146 13.54 -11.40 -10.44
CA SER A 146 13.44 -12.46 -9.44
C SER A 146 12.05 -13.08 -9.49
N TYR A 147 11.96 -14.39 -9.25
CA TYR A 147 10.66 -15.05 -9.13
C TYR A 147 10.02 -14.73 -7.78
N ASN A 148 8.81 -14.16 -7.82
CA ASN A 148 8.01 -13.91 -6.62
C ASN A 148 7.02 -15.07 -6.42
N PRO A 149 7.19 -15.91 -5.37
CA PRO A 149 6.34 -17.08 -5.15
C PRO A 149 4.93 -16.71 -4.65
N THR A 150 4.72 -15.50 -4.15
CA THR A 150 3.41 -15.04 -3.71
C THR A 150 2.53 -14.64 -4.89
N MET A 151 3.13 -13.95 -5.87
CA MET A 151 2.42 -13.42 -7.02
C MET A 151 2.49 -14.36 -8.24
N ASP A 152 3.31 -15.43 -8.15
CA ASP A 152 3.55 -16.43 -9.20
C ASP A 152 4.04 -15.79 -10.52
N ASP A 153 4.94 -14.79 -10.40
CA ASP A 153 5.49 -14.06 -11.54
C ASP A 153 6.98 -13.70 -11.38
N TRP A 154 7.57 -13.17 -12.45
CA TRP A 154 8.93 -12.66 -12.47
C TRP A 154 8.90 -11.14 -12.46
N ARG A 155 9.52 -10.51 -11.47
CA ARG A 155 9.53 -9.07 -11.26
C ARG A 155 10.87 -8.55 -10.78
N THR A 156 11.08 -7.25 -10.91
CA THR A 156 12.16 -6.53 -10.24
C THR A 156 11.87 -6.42 -8.75
N HIS A 157 12.91 -6.23 -7.94
CA HIS A 157 12.82 -6.03 -6.50
C HIS A 157 13.51 -4.71 -6.12
N ASP A 158 12.76 -3.78 -5.54
CA ASP A 158 13.19 -2.41 -5.28
C ASP A 158 13.77 -2.20 -3.86
N GLY A 159 14.04 -3.29 -3.14
CA GLY A 159 14.59 -3.28 -1.79
C GLY A 159 15.39 -4.54 -1.46
N LEU A 160 15.56 -4.78 -0.18
CA LEU A 160 16.12 -6.00 0.41
C LEU A 160 15.05 -6.66 1.28
N ASP A 161 14.84 -7.95 1.11
CA ASP A 161 14.08 -8.74 2.07
C ASP A 161 15.05 -9.37 3.06
N ILE A 162 15.02 -8.94 4.31
CA ILE A 162 15.94 -9.38 5.34
C ILE A 162 15.19 -10.31 6.29
N ALA A 163 15.60 -11.60 6.32
CA ALA A 163 15.02 -12.61 7.18
C ALA A 163 15.06 -12.19 8.64
N SER A 164 13.91 -12.15 9.30
CA SER A 164 13.84 -11.83 10.71
C SER A 164 12.52 -12.34 11.30
N ALA A 165 12.55 -12.83 12.53
CA ALA A 165 11.34 -13.33 13.17
C ALA A 165 10.31 -12.22 13.40
N ALA A 166 9.03 -12.54 13.25
CA ALA A 166 7.96 -11.63 13.60
C ALA A 166 8.10 -11.15 15.06
N GLY A 167 7.92 -9.85 15.29
CA GLY A 167 8.13 -9.20 16.58
C GLY A 167 9.56 -8.72 16.82
N THR A 168 10.53 -9.01 15.95
CA THR A 168 11.90 -8.45 16.06
C THR A 168 11.85 -6.94 15.87
N GLU A 169 12.57 -6.20 16.70
CA GLU A 169 12.66 -4.73 16.59
C GLU A 169 13.26 -4.31 15.25
N VAL A 170 12.57 -3.41 14.57
CA VAL A 170 13.05 -2.73 13.36
C VAL A 170 13.58 -1.36 13.74
N LYS A 171 14.80 -1.06 13.31
CA LYS A 171 15.55 0.14 13.68
C LYS A 171 15.75 1.06 12.47
N ALA A 172 15.80 2.37 12.72
CA ALA A 172 16.15 3.34 11.70
C ALA A 172 17.59 3.10 11.22
N ALA A 173 17.76 2.96 9.91
CA ALA A 173 19.08 2.73 9.30
C ALA A 173 20.01 3.93 9.47
N ALA A 174 19.46 5.14 9.52
CA ALA A 174 20.20 6.38 9.75
C ALA A 174 19.34 7.39 10.53
N ALA A 175 19.97 8.48 10.98
CA ALA A 175 19.25 9.59 11.59
C ALA A 175 18.35 10.29 10.55
N GLY A 176 17.16 10.73 10.96
CA GLY A 176 16.21 11.38 10.06
C GLY A 176 14.91 11.78 10.73
N THR A 177 13.93 12.10 9.91
CA THR A 177 12.56 12.44 10.34
C THR A 177 11.56 11.49 9.69
N VAL A 178 10.63 10.97 10.46
CA VAL A 178 9.54 10.13 9.95
C VAL A 178 8.59 10.99 9.12
N THR A 179 8.50 10.72 7.82
CA THR A 179 7.65 11.48 6.89
C THR A 179 6.34 10.79 6.60
N ALA A 180 6.28 9.46 6.75
CA ALA A 180 5.04 8.70 6.59
C ALA A 180 4.99 7.49 7.54
N VAL A 181 3.78 7.21 8.03
CA VAL A 181 3.37 5.95 8.67
C VAL A 181 2.05 5.59 8.02
N LEU A 182 2.01 4.52 7.24
CA LEU A 182 0.86 4.18 6.41
C LEU A 182 0.61 2.67 6.35
N GLN A 183 -0.57 2.30 5.89
CA GLN A 183 -0.93 0.94 5.52
C GLN A 183 -0.93 0.83 4.00
N ASP A 184 0.13 0.28 3.44
CA ASP A 184 0.20 0.00 2.02
C ASP A 184 -0.63 -1.26 1.70
N ALA A 185 -1.32 -1.25 0.55
CA ALA A 185 -2.21 -2.34 0.17
C ALA A 185 -1.46 -3.64 -0.13
N MET A 186 -0.21 -3.57 -0.58
CA MET A 186 0.61 -4.72 -0.98
C MET A 186 1.73 -5.00 0.01
N MET A 187 2.42 -3.94 0.49
CA MET A 187 3.59 -4.03 1.37
C MET A 187 3.23 -3.91 2.86
N GLY A 188 1.95 -3.68 3.19
CA GLY A 188 1.44 -3.65 4.56
C GLY A 188 1.83 -2.40 5.34
N THR A 189 2.00 -2.56 6.66
CA THR A 189 2.40 -1.46 7.53
C THR A 189 3.79 -0.96 7.17
N THR A 190 3.87 0.31 6.83
CA THR A 190 5.08 0.94 6.27
C THR A 190 5.41 2.22 7.01
N VAL A 191 6.69 2.39 7.34
CA VAL A 191 7.28 3.62 7.90
C VAL A 191 8.30 4.16 6.90
N VAL A 192 8.26 5.47 6.65
CA VAL A 192 9.20 6.17 5.77
C VAL A 192 9.96 7.22 6.58
N VAL A 193 11.29 7.20 6.46
CA VAL A 193 12.20 8.14 7.14
C VAL A 193 12.99 8.91 6.10
N GLU A 194 12.92 10.23 6.14
CA GLU A 194 13.74 11.13 5.35
C GLU A 194 15.02 11.48 6.11
N HIS A 195 16.17 11.29 5.49
CA HIS A 195 17.48 11.44 6.10
C HIS A 195 18.19 12.75 5.76
N GLY A 196 17.60 13.58 4.89
CA GLY A 196 18.25 14.74 4.30
C GLY A 196 19.06 14.37 3.04
N GLY A 197 19.49 15.41 2.30
CA GLY A 197 20.21 15.22 1.03
C GLY A 197 19.43 14.45 -0.04
N GLY A 198 18.10 14.42 0.02
CA GLY A 198 17.25 13.66 -0.88
C GLY A 198 17.16 12.15 -0.58
N LEU A 199 17.86 11.69 0.47
CA LEU A 199 17.89 10.27 0.84
C LEU A 199 16.72 9.89 1.75
N THR A 200 16.02 8.81 1.39
CA THR A 200 14.88 8.28 2.13
C THR A 200 15.03 6.78 2.33
N SER A 201 14.61 6.26 3.47
CA SER A 201 14.47 4.81 3.70
C SER A 201 13.03 4.44 4.00
N THR A 202 12.62 3.28 3.53
CA THR A 202 11.27 2.73 3.69
C THR A 202 11.36 1.35 4.34
N TYR A 203 10.55 1.14 5.36
CA TYR A 203 10.48 -0.07 6.17
C TYR A 203 9.06 -0.63 6.05
N SER A 204 8.89 -1.74 5.37
CA SER A 204 7.60 -2.37 5.10
C SER A 204 7.49 -3.76 5.74
N ASN A 205 6.31 -4.36 5.68
CA ASN A 205 5.99 -5.62 6.34
C ASN A 205 6.10 -5.55 7.88
N LEU A 206 5.88 -4.35 8.44
CA LEU A 206 5.90 -4.14 9.89
C LEU A 206 4.64 -4.70 10.57
N ALA A 207 4.70 -4.87 11.87
CA ALA A 207 3.52 -5.11 12.69
C ALA A 207 2.54 -3.92 12.59
N SER A 208 1.25 -4.17 12.87
CA SER A 208 0.15 -3.23 12.59
C SER A 208 0.27 -1.88 13.32
N VAL A 209 1.07 -1.81 14.37
CA VAL A 209 1.24 -0.59 15.18
C VAL A 209 2.74 -0.28 15.32
N PRO A 210 3.30 0.61 14.50
CA PRO A 210 4.64 1.14 14.67
C PRO A 210 4.78 1.92 15.98
N THR A 211 6.02 2.08 16.47
CA THR A 211 6.32 2.81 17.71
C THR A 211 6.56 4.32 17.48
N VAL A 212 6.53 4.75 16.24
CA VAL A 212 6.78 6.14 15.82
C VAL A 212 5.57 6.73 15.10
N ALA A 213 5.52 8.06 15.05
CA ALA A 213 4.52 8.85 14.34
C ALA A 213 5.17 9.79 13.32
N VAL A 214 4.38 10.26 12.37
CA VAL A 214 4.82 11.26 11.38
C VAL A 214 5.27 12.54 12.11
N GLY A 215 6.45 13.03 11.75
CA GLY A 215 7.10 14.19 12.36
C GLY A 215 8.11 13.84 13.45
N ASP A 216 8.18 12.58 13.91
CA ASP A 216 9.18 12.16 14.89
C ASP A 216 10.59 12.22 14.31
N THR A 217 11.54 12.72 15.09
CA THR A 217 12.96 12.67 14.76
C THR A 217 13.58 11.42 15.35
N VAL A 218 14.28 10.64 14.54
CA VAL A 218 14.92 9.38 14.92
C VAL A 218 16.42 9.44 14.69
N GLY A 219 17.19 8.77 15.55
CA GLY A 219 18.62 8.54 15.35
C GLY A 219 18.87 7.19 14.67
N ALA A 220 20.05 6.98 14.10
CA ALA A 220 20.46 5.65 13.67
C ALA A 220 20.31 4.63 14.83
N GLY A 221 19.65 3.51 14.57
CA GLY A 221 19.36 2.49 15.58
C GLY A 221 18.13 2.74 16.46
N SER A 222 17.41 3.86 16.30
CA SER A 222 16.13 4.09 16.99
C SER A 222 15.07 3.09 16.54
N VAL A 223 14.28 2.55 17.46
CA VAL A 223 13.22 1.58 17.14
C VAL A 223 12.06 2.28 16.46
N LEU A 224 11.68 1.79 15.27
CA LEU A 224 10.55 2.28 14.46
C LEU A 224 9.29 1.43 14.65
N GLY A 225 9.45 0.16 14.99
CA GLY A 225 8.40 -0.82 15.12
C GLY A 225 8.98 -2.22 15.24
N SER A 226 8.25 -3.21 14.81
CA SER A 226 8.71 -4.60 14.77
C SER A 226 8.32 -5.27 13.46
N VAL A 227 9.05 -6.32 13.09
CA VAL A 227 8.74 -7.18 11.93
C VAL A 227 7.35 -7.76 12.10
N GLY A 228 6.55 -7.70 11.07
CA GLY A 228 5.19 -8.22 11.04
C GLY A 228 4.99 -9.34 10.04
N GLY A 229 3.83 -9.35 9.43
CA GLY A 229 3.38 -10.23 8.35
C GLY A 229 2.22 -9.56 7.62
N THR A 230 2.35 -8.26 7.39
CA THR A 230 1.29 -7.43 6.82
C THR A 230 1.42 -7.25 5.31
N ALA A 231 2.59 -7.61 4.71
CA ALA A 231 2.84 -7.55 3.28
C ALA A 231 2.15 -8.70 2.54
N ILE A 232 1.07 -8.38 1.83
CA ILE A 232 0.31 -9.35 1.03
C ILE A 232 1.14 -9.84 -0.17
N ALA A 233 1.90 -8.93 -0.80
CA ALA A 233 2.72 -9.23 -1.98
C ALA A 233 3.87 -10.21 -1.72
N GLU A 234 4.21 -10.44 -0.44
CA GLU A 234 5.36 -11.24 -0.01
C GLU A 234 4.97 -12.31 1.02
N SER A 235 3.67 -12.59 1.13
CA SER A 235 3.11 -13.48 2.15
C SER A 235 3.56 -14.95 2.04
N ALA A 236 4.10 -15.39 0.90
CA ALA A 236 4.68 -16.72 0.72
C ALA A 236 6.16 -16.80 1.13
N LEU A 237 6.82 -15.68 1.41
CA LEU A 237 8.18 -15.66 1.92
C LEU A 237 8.23 -15.98 3.42
N ALA A 238 9.40 -16.38 3.92
CA ALA A 238 9.64 -16.45 5.34
C ALA A 238 9.46 -15.07 5.99
N SER A 239 9.22 -15.02 7.32
CA SER A 239 9.10 -13.75 8.03
C SER A 239 10.34 -12.88 7.83
N HIS A 240 10.15 -11.64 7.40
CA HIS A 240 11.22 -10.73 6.98
C HIS A 240 10.81 -9.27 7.14
N LEU A 241 11.78 -8.38 7.08
CA LEU A 241 11.61 -6.96 6.83
C LEU A 241 11.86 -6.70 5.35
N HIS A 242 10.93 -6.03 4.66
CA HIS A 242 11.22 -5.41 3.37
C HIS A 242 11.78 -4.01 3.60
N PHE A 243 13.01 -3.78 3.14
CA PHE A 243 13.76 -2.54 3.35
C PHE A 243 14.21 -1.95 2.02
N SER A 244 13.78 -0.74 1.69
CA SER A 244 14.19 -0.05 0.47
C SER A 244 14.72 1.36 0.76
N MET A 245 15.53 1.87 -0.17
CA MET A 245 16.07 3.23 -0.11
C MET A 245 15.86 3.95 -1.42
N SER A 246 15.73 5.28 -1.35
CA SER A 246 15.66 6.12 -2.54
C SER A 246 16.49 7.40 -2.34
N LEU A 247 17.09 7.86 -3.45
CA LEU A 247 17.80 9.13 -3.53
C LEU A 247 17.11 9.99 -4.59
N ASP A 248 16.69 11.18 -4.21
CA ASP A 248 15.95 12.12 -5.06
C ASP A 248 14.73 11.48 -5.75
N GLY A 249 14.06 10.56 -5.04
CA GLY A 249 12.88 9.83 -5.52
C GLY A 249 13.17 8.65 -6.45
N SER A 250 14.43 8.35 -6.73
CA SER A 250 14.84 7.17 -7.48
C SER A 250 15.32 6.08 -6.53
N THR A 251 14.83 4.85 -6.70
CA THR A 251 15.25 3.70 -5.88
C THR A 251 16.73 3.40 -6.09
N VAL A 252 17.44 3.14 -4.99
CA VAL A 252 18.87 2.83 -4.98
C VAL A 252 19.12 1.54 -4.19
N ASP A 253 20.26 0.87 -4.48
CA ASP A 253 20.64 -0.34 -3.75
C ASP A 253 20.99 0.00 -2.29
N PRO A 254 20.24 -0.53 -1.31
CA PRO A 254 20.53 -0.28 0.10
C PRO A 254 21.92 -0.78 0.56
N LEU A 255 22.49 -1.79 -0.12
CA LEU A 255 23.81 -2.32 0.21
C LEU A 255 24.94 -1.31 -0.04
N GLU A 256 24.72 -0.27 -0.86
CA GLU A 256 25.70 0.81 -1.06
C GLU A 256 25.84 1.71 0.19
N TYR A 257 24.83 1.69 1.08
CA TYR A 257 24.77 2.53 2.28
C TYR A 257 24.98 1.74 3.56
N LEU A 258 24.54 0.50 3.62
CA LEU A 258 24.63 -0.32 4.82
C LEU A 258 26.06 -0.78 5.08
N PRO A 259 26.48 -0.91 6.36
CA PRO A 259 27.84 -1.36 6.70
C PRO A 259 28.04 -2.83 6.32
N ASN A 260 29.25 -3.15 5.81
CA ASN A 260 29.69 -4.51 5.48
C ASN A 260 29.79 -5.39 6.73
#